data_3558930a23088d41f7e0b99f8e20e3c0
#
_entry.id   3558930a23088d41f7e0b99f8e20e3c0
#
_cell.length_a   1.000
_cell.length_b   1.000
_cell.length_c   1.000
_cell.angle_alpha   90.00
_cell.angle_beta   90.00
_cell.angle_gamma   90.00
#
_symmetry.space_group_name_H-M   'P 1'
#
loop_
_entity.id
_entity.type
_entity.pdbx_description
1 polymer ?
#
loop_
_entity_poly.entity_id
_entity_poly.type
_entity_poly.pdbx_seq_one_letter_code
_entity_poly.pdbx_strand_id
1 'polypeptide(L)'
;LISKFHKICDFNLIKFKKCLIIIDSNVPKKLVFNLKKNLKNKETFLLFFKASEKNKNQKSIDNILKILLSKNFSRQDCLITVGGGITGDVGGFAASIFKRGLQFVNIPTTLLSQVDSSVGGKTGINSSYGKNLIGNFYQPKLVICDISFLKSLSKREIICGYAEILKHSLIADKEFFNYLYKNVSNILKLKSPFINKAIYTSCYIKKKVVEKDEKEKSLRKILNFGHTFAHAYEASLNYSKKLNHGEAVILGIISALKFSIKERIINFKDYQKIIDHIDSSRLTKKITKYFSKKDTKNILSFMIKDKKNNTDKINLILLKKIGSPIIDKAYEKNKLQTFLKKELVD
;
A
#
# COMPACT_ATOMS: atom_id res chain seq x y z
N LEU A 1 12.78 -9.03 5.46
CA LEU A 1 13.79 -8.83 6.50
C LEU A 1 13.82 -7.36 6.89
N ILE A 2 13.23 -7.03 8.06
CA ILE A 2 13.35 -5.69 8.63
C ILE A 2 14.50 -5.78 9.61
N SER A 3 15.69 -5.51 9.13
CA SER A 3 16.83 -5.40 10.01
C SER A 3 17.03 -3.94 10.35
N LYS A 4 16.98 -3.61 11.63
CA LYS A 4 17.38 -2.37 12.29
C LYS A 4 17.20 -1.08 11.47
N PHE A 5 16.39 -0.15 12.00
CA PHE A 5 16.29 1.23 11.50
C PHE A 5 17.63 1.96 11.69
N HIS A 6 18.56 1.75 10.79
CA HIS A 6 19.80 2.51 10.76
C HIS A 6 19.71 3.64 9.74
N LYS A 7 20.35 4.76 10.04
CA LYS A 7 20.50 5.91 9.13
C LYS A 7 21.28 5.60 7.84
N ILE A 8 21.71 4.36 7.65
CA ILE A 8 22.61 3.95 6.56
C ILE A 8 22.03 2.69 5.93
N CYS A 9 21.77 2.74 4.62
CA CYS A 9 21.43 1.58 3.83
C CYS A 9 22.60 0.57 3.88
N ASP A 10 22.43 -0.53 4.60
CA ASP A 10 23.44 -1.57 4.67
C ASP A 10 23.25 -2.56 3.51
N PHE A 11 24.04 -2.36 2.45
CA PHE A 11 24.09 -3.26 1.30
C PHE A 11 25.00 -4.48 1.50
N ASN A 12 25.67 -4.62 2.64
CA ASN A 12 26.54 -5.77 2.91
C ASN A 12 25.75 -7.09 3.06
N LEU A 13 24.43 -6.98 3.26
CA LEU A 13 23.53 -8.14 3.32
C LEU A 13 23.32 -8.81 1.95
N ILE A 14 23.74 -8.16 0.84
CA ILE A 14 23.59 -8.68 -0.52
C ILE A 14 24.89 -8.53 -1.30
N LYS A 15 25.32 -9.62 -1.91
CA LYS A 15 26.53 -9.63 -2.76
C LYS A 15 26.16 -9.31 -4.20
N PHE A 16 26.71 -8.22 -4.75
CA PHE A 16 26.66 -7.86 -6.17
C PHE A 16 27.85 -6.96 -6.52
N LYS A 17 28.21 -6.91 -7.79
CA LYS A 17 29.28 -6.04 -8.31
C LYS A 17 28.72 -4.82 -9.03
N LYS A 18 27.62 -4.99 -9.75
CA LYS A 18 27.00 -3.99 -10.60
C LYS A 18 25.53 -3.77 -10.17
N CYS A 19 25.07 -2.52 -10.21
CA CYS A 19 23.65 -2.23 -9.95
C CYS A 19 23.09 -1.15 -10.86
N LEU A 20 21.80 -1.30 -11.21
CA LEU A 20 20.95 -0.25 -11.77
C LEU A 20 20.05 0.29 -10.68
N ILE A 21 20.12 1.61 -10.44
CA ILE A 21 19.25 2.29 -9.47
C ILE A 21 18.17 3.06 -10.24
N ILE A 22 16.92 2.67 -10.06
CA ILE A 22 15.75 3.39 -10.57
C ILE A 22 15.27 4.34 -9.48
N ILE A 23 15.33 5.63 -9.75
CA ILE A 23 15.06 6.69 -8.79
C ILE A 23 13.84 7.47 -9.23
N ASP A 24 12.80 7.54 -8.36
CA ASP A 24 11.70 8.46 -8.59
C ASP A 24 12.22 9.90 -8.63
N SER A 25 11.89 10.63 -9.70
CA SER A 25 12.34 12.01 -9.93
C SER A 25 11.93 12.98 -8.81
N ASN A 26 10.97 12.63 -7.96
CA ASN A 26 10.53 13.42 -6.82
C ASN A 26 11.39 13.19 -5.56
N VAL A 27 12.27 12.19 -5.55
CA VAL A 27 13.16 11.93 -4.40
C VAL A 27 14.22 13.03 -4.29
N PRO A 28 14.41 13.64 -3.11
CA PRO A 28 15.39 14.70 -2.93
C PRO A 28 16.81 14.26 -3.30
N LYS A 29 17.50 15.03 -4.15
CA LYS A 29 18.87 14.72 -4.66
C LYS A 29 19.86 14.43 -3.55
N LYS A 30 19.78 15.13 -2.41
CA LYS A 30 20.64 14.92 -1.24
C LYS A 30 20.56 13.48 -0.71
N LEU A 31 19.35 12.88 -0.67
CA LEU A 31 19.15 11.52 -0.21
C LEU A 31 19.71 10.50 -1.22
N VAL A 32 19.55 10.78 -2.52
CA VAL A 32 20.16 9.98 -3.59
C VAL A 32 21.70 9.99 -3.50
N PHE A 33 22.28 11.15 -3.26
CA PHE A 33 23.72 11.29 -3.09
C PHE A 33 24.25 10.48 -1.90
N ASN A 34 23.55 10.53 -0.77
CA ASN A 34 23.91 9.74 0.42
C ASN A 34 23.84 8.22 0.13
N LEU A 35 22.80 7.78 -0.61
CA LEU A 35 22.68 6.40 -1.04
C LEU A 35 23.88 5.97 -1.91
N LYS A 36 24.27 6.81 -2.88
CA LYS A 36 25.40 6.54 -3.78
C LYS A 36 26.73 6.41 -3.04
N LYS A 37 26.93 7.17 -1.96
CA LYS A 37 28.14 7.04 -1.11
C LYS A 37 28.30 5.63 -0.53
N ASN A 38 27.21 4.93 -0.23
CA ASN A 38 27.24 3.58 0.33
C ASN A 38 27.50 2.50 -0.74
N LEU A 39 27.56 2.88 -2.02
CA LEU A 39 27.79 2.02 -3.16
C LEU A 39 29.11 2.33 -3.88
N LYS A 40 30.07 3.00 -3.21
CA LYS A 40 31.34 3.46 -3.84
C LYS A 40 32.12 2.37 -4.55
N ASN A 41 32.08 1.15 -4.02
CA ASN A 41 32.82 0.00 -4.56
C ASN A 41 32.00 -0.83 -5.56
N LYS A 42 30.88 -0.28 -6.07
CA LYS A 42 29.99 -0.95 -7.01
C LYS A 42 29.92 -0.16 -8.32
N GLU A 43 29.90 -0.87 -9.44
CA GLU A 43 29.58 -0.26 -10.73
C GLU A 43 28.09 0.14 -10.73
N THR A 44 27.79 1.45 -10.76
CA THR A 44 26.46 1.98 -10.52
C THR A 44 25.93 2.76 -11.70
N PHE A 45 24.78 2.35 -12.22
CA PHE A 45 24.00 3.06 -13.24
C PHE A 45 22.76 3.68 -12.62
N LEU A 46 22.37 4.87 -13.08
CA LEU A 46 21.20 5.60 -12.59
C LEU A 46 20.18 5.75 -13.70
N LEU A 47 18.91 5.49 -13.35
CA LEU A 47 17.74 5.81 -14.17
C LEU A 47 16.75 6.66 -13.37
N PHE A 48 16.59 7.92 -13.75
CA PHE A 48 15.54 8.75 -13.18
C PHE A 48 14.19 8.42 -13.83
N PHE A 49 13.23 8.10 -13.00
CA PHE A 49 11.91 7.64 -13.38
C PHE A 49 10.83 8.60 -12.87
N LYS A 50 10.03 9.16 -13.76
CA LYS A 50 8.88 9.99 -13.37
C LYS A 50 7.73 9.06 -12.95
N ALA A 51 7.66 8.76 -11.65
CA ALA A 51 6.64 7.88 -11.10
C ALA A 51 5.24 8.47 -11.25
N SER A 52 4.41 7.82 -12.04
CA SER A 52 3.00 8.15 -12.25
C SER A 52 2.25 6.92 -12.75
N GLU A 53 0.93 6.87 -12.54
CA GLU A 53 0.10 5.79 -13.09
C GLU A 53 0.21 5.68 -14.62
N LYS A 54 0.40 6.80 -15.32
CA LYS A 54 0.63 6.83 -16.78
C LYS A 54 1.93 6.13 -17.17
N ASN A 55 2.97 6.24 -16.35
CA ASN A 55 4.28 5.64 -16.61
C ASN A 55 4.43 4.23 -16.01
N LYS A 56 3.43 3.73 -15.31
CA LYS A 56 3.37 2.34 -14.84
C LYS A 56 2.89 1.44 -15.97
N ASN A 57 3.70 1.27 -17.02
CA ASN A 57 3.33 0.64 -18.29
C ASN A 57 4.48 -0.17 -18.92
N GLN A 58 4.19 -0.90 -20.02
CA GLN A 58 5.14 -1.74 -20.72
C GLN A 58 6.35 -0.96 -21.25
N LYS A 59 6.14 0.25 -21.77
CA LYS A 59 7.24 1.10 -22.31
C LYS A 59 8.30 1.39 -21.25
N SER A 60 7.91 1.57 -20.00
CA SER A 60 8.85 1.77 -18.88
C SER A 60 9.66 0.50 -18.60
N ILE A 61 9.03 -0.67 -18.68
CA ILE A 61 9.71 -1.97 -18.55
C ILE A 61 10.73 -2.14 -19.67
N ASP A 62 10.34 -1.91 -20.93
CA ASP A 62 11.22 -2.06 -22.10
C ASP A 62 12.46 -1.16 -21.98
N ASN A 63 12.29 0.08 -21.50
CA ASN A 63 13.41 0.99 -21.25
C ASN A 63 14.38 0.45 -20.17
N ILE A 64 13.86 -0.09 -19.08
CA ILE A 64 14.69 -0.69 -18.02
C ILE A 64 15.46 -1.90 -18.57
N LEU A 65 14.75 -2.80 -19.29
CA LEU A 65 15.36 -3.99 -19.88
C LEU A 65 16.47 -3.63 -20.90
N LYS A 66 16.22 -2.59 -21.73
CA LYS A 66 17.22 -2.08 -22.68
C LYS A 66 18.50 -1.65 -21.96
N ILE A 67 18.41 -0.93 -20.83
CA ILE A 67 19.59 -0.53 -20.05
C ILE A 67 20.30 -1.77 -19.48
N LEU A 68 19.55 -2.70 -18.89
CA LEU A 68 20.14 -3.92 -18.31
C LEU A 68 20.87 -4.77 -19.36
N LEU A 69 20.32 -4.88 -20.57
CA LEU A 69 20.94 -5.61 -21.70
C LEU A 69 22.16 -4.88 -22.24
N SER A 70 22.05 -3.57 -22.54
CA SER A 70 23.15 -2.78 -23.12
C SER A 70 24.36 -2.64 -22.21
N LYS A 71 24.14 -2.74 -20.88
CA LYS A 71 25.21 -2.71 -19.87
C LYS A 71 25.66 -4.10 -19.40
N ASN A 72 25.27 -5.15 -20.13
CA ASN A 72 25.67 -6.54 -19.88
C ASN A 72 25.44 -6.98 -18.41
N PHE A 73 24.25 -6.68 -17.84
CA PHE A 73 23.89 -7.17 -16.52
C PHE A 73 23.77 -8.70 -16.50
N SER A 74 24.21 -9.30 -15.41
CA SER A 74 24.06 -10.73 -15.11
C SER A 74 22.98 -10.95 -14.03
N ARG A 75 22.59 -12.20 -13.79
CA ARG A 75 21.64 -12.56 -12.71
C ARG A 75 22.20 -12.30 -11.30
N GLN A 76 23.52 -12.18 -11.16
CA GLN A 76 24.20 -11.89 -9.89
C GLN A 76 24.26 -10.39 -9.57
N ASP A 77 23.97 -9.54 -10.56
CA ASP A 77 23.89 -8.10 -10.37
C ASP A 77 22.58 -7.69 -9.71
N CYS A 78 22.39 -6.41 -9.45
CA CYS A 78 21.26 -5.93 -8.64
C CYS A 78 20.47 -4.84 -9.34
N LEU A 79 19.15 -4.88 -9.22
CA LEU A 79 18.28 -3.76 -9.51
C LEU A 79 17.80 -3.18 -8.19
N ILE A 80 17.96 -1.86 -8.01
CA ILE A 80 17.57 -1.13 -6.80
C ILE A 80 16.51 -0.12 -7.19
N THR A 81 15.38 -0.09 -6.49
CA THR A 81 14.37 0.97 -6.65
C THR A 81 14.40 1.92 -5.45
N VAL A 82 14.30 3.21 -5.73
CA VAL A 82 14.22 4.29 -4.74
C VAL A 82 13.02 5.14 -5.08
N GLY A 83 11.89 4.92 -4.40
CA GLY A 83 10.65 5.63 -4.72
C GLY A 83 9.42 5.10 -4.00
N GLY A 84 8.26 5.59 -4.40
CA GLY A 84 6.97 5.10 -3.94
C GLY A 84 6.60 3.74 -4.54
N GLY A 85 5.35 3.29 -4.30
CA GLY A 85 4.86 1.99 -4.77
C GLY A 85 4.99 1.79 -6.27
N ILE A 86 4.70 2.82 -7.08
CA ILE A 86 4.81 2.73 -8.56
C ILE A 86 6.25 2.37 -8.99
N THR A 87 7.24 3.02 -8.40
CA THR A 87 8.66 2.74 -8.71
C THR A 87 9.04 1.33 -8.29
N GLY A 88 8.61 0.89 -7.10
CA GLY A 88 8.81 -0.47 -6.61
C GLY A 88 8.17 -1.52 -7.50
N ASP A 89 6.92 -1.31 -7.93
CA ASP A 89 6.18 -2.24 -8.78
C ASP A 89 6.84 -2.39 -10.16
N VAL A 90 7.18 -1.27 -10.81
CA VAL A 90 7.82 -1.27 -12.14
C VAL A 90 9.22 -1.90 -12.08
N GLY A 91 10.05 -1.50 -11.12
CA GLY A 91 11.39 -2.04 -10.98
C GLY A 91 11.40 -3.51 -10.57
N GLY A 92 10.54 -3.90 -9.63
CA GLY A 92 10.39 -5.29 -9.21
C GLY A 92 9.90 -6.20 -10.34
N PHE A 93 8.95 -5.73 -11.17
CA PHE A 93 8.49 -6.47 -12.34
C PHE A 93 9.60 -6.61 -13.39
N ALA A 94 10.33 -5.53 -13.70
CA ALA A 94 11.47 -5.60 -14.61
C ALA A 94 12.55 -6.59 -14.09
N ALA A 95 12.85 -6.57 -12.79
CA ALA A 95 13.78 -7.51 -12.17
C ALA A 95 13.30 -8.97 -12.27
N SER A 96 11.98 -9.21 -12.14
CA SER A 96 11.40 -10.56 -12.17
C SER A 96 11.53 -11.22 -13.53
N ILE A 97 11.46 -10.45 -14.63
CA ILE A 97 11.49 -10.99 -16.00
C ILE A 97 12.88 -10.94 -16.63
N PHE A 98 13.78 -10.04 -16.17
CA PHE A 98 15.15 -9.97 -16.70
C PHE A 98 15.90 -11.26 -16.41
N LYS A 99 16.33 -11.97 -17.47
CA LYS A 99 17.05 -13.27 -17.37
C LYS A 99 16.41 -14.27 -16.40
N ARG A 100 15.06 -14.23 -16.24
CA ARG A 100 14.26 -15.07 -15.32
C ARG A 100 14.54 -14.80 -13.83
N GLY A 101 14.93 -13.59 -13.49
CA GLY A 101 15.16 -13.12 -12.13
C GLY A 101 16.52 -12.46 -11.94
N LEU A 102 16.48 -11.17 -11.55
CA LEU A 102 17.62 -10.34 -11.16
C LEU A 102 17.49 -10.01 -9.68
N GLN A 103 18.58 -9.96 -8.92
CA GLN A 103 18.50 -9.54 -7.51
C GLN A 103 17.82 -8.17 -7.40
N PHE A 104 16.85 -8.07 -6.51
CA PHE A 104 16.03 -6.88 -6.35
C PHE A 104 16.12 -6.33 -4.93
N VAL A 105 16.41 -5.03 -4.81
CA VAL A 105 16.37 -4.26 -3.56
C VAL A 105 15.34 -3.16 -3.69
N ASN A 106 14.45 -3.04 -2.71
CA ASN A 106 13.47 -1.98 -2.67
C ASN A 106 13.75 -0.99 -1.54
N ILE A 107 13.86 0.30 -1.87
CA ILE A 107 14.02 1.41 -0.92
C ILE A 107 12.76 2.28 -1.02
N PRO A 108 11.70 1.92 -0.28
CA PRO A 108 10.44 2.66 -0.31
C PRO A 108 10.59 4.03 0.34
N THR A 109 10.18 5.09 -0.37
CA THR A 109 10.37 6.48 0.07
C THR A 109 9.08 7.16 0.56
N THR A 110 7.91 6.52 0.39
CA THR A 110 6.64 6.99 0.97
C THR A 110 6.24 6.13 2.15
N LEU A 111 5.47 6.68 3.11
CA LEU A 111 5.00 5.89 4.26
C LEU A 111 4.14 4.70 3.79
N LEU A 112 3.24 4.93 2.82
CA LEU A 112 2.45 3.87 2.20
C LEU A 112 3.33 2.75 1.64
N SER A 113 4.38 3.10 0.88
CA SER A 113 5.25 2.07 0.33
C SER A 113 6.09 1.35 1.38
N GLN A 114 6.51 2.02 2.46
CA GLN A 114 7.24 1.38 3.56
C GLN A 114 6.41 0.32 4.28
N VAL A 115 5.13 0.61 4.55
CA VAL A 115 4.29 -0.27 5.37
C VAL A 115 3.44 -1.24 4.56
N ASP A 116 3.26 -0.97 3.26
CA ASP A 116 2.36 -1.78 2.42
C ASP A 116 3.02 -2.31 1.16
N SER A 117 3.22 -1.52 0.10
CA SER A 117 3.58 -2.05 -1.23
C SER A 117 4.96 -2.73 -1.30
N SER A 118 5.91 -2.40 -0.41
CA SER A 118 7.23 -3.04 -0.38
C SER A 118 7.24 -4.45 0.23
N VAL A 119 6.15 -4.87 0.88
CA VAL A 119 6.02 -6.17 1.55
C VAL A 119 4.99 -7.03 0.82
N GLY A 120 5.40 -8.21 0.37
CA GLY A 120 4.48 -9.19 -0.23
C GLY A 120 4.66 -9.46 -1.71
N GLY A 121 5.72 -8.88 -2.32
CA GLY A 121 6.22 -9.27 -3.64
C GLY A 121 5.29 -8.98 -4.82
N LYS A 122 4.16 -8.31 -4.64
CA LYS A 122 3.31 -7.90 -5.76
C LYS A 122 4.05 -6.85 -6.58
N THR A 123 4.36 -7.16 -7.83
CA THR A 123 5.00 -6.25 -8.78
C THR A 123 4.24 -6.27 -10.09
N GLY A 124 4.21 -5.15 -10.82
CA GLY A 124 3.45 -5.14 -12.07
C GLY A 124 3.19 -3.76 -12.63
N ILE A 125 2.49 -3.77 -13.76
CA ILE A 125 2.17 -2.60 -14.56
C ILE A 125 0.68 -2.54 -14.94
N ASN A 126 0.26 -1.38 -15.39
CA ASN A 126 -1.07 -1.16 -15.93
C ASN A 126 -1.11 -1.55 -17.42
N SER A 127 -2.31 -1.89 -17.88
CA SER A 127 -2.63 -2.10 -19.28
C SER A 127 -3.78 -1.18 -19.72
N SER A 128 -4.13 -1.18 -21.00
CA SER A 128 -5.32 -0.50 -21.51
C SER A 128 -6.63 -1.05 -20.93
N TYR A 129 -6.61 -2.28 -20.41
CA TYR A 129 -7.76 -2.96 -19.81
C TYR A 129 -7.93 -2.71 -18.31
N GLY A 130 -6.92 -2.14 -17.64
CA GLY A 130 -7.02 -1.83 -16.21
C GLY A 130 -5.66 -1.75 -15.50
N LYS A 131 -5.75 -1.38 -14.22
CA LYS A 131 -4.58 -1.26 -13.35
C LYS A 131 -4.09 -2.62 -12.86
N ASN A 132 -2.76 -2.79 -12.78
CA ASN A 132 -2.07 -3.93 -12.14
C ASN A 132 -2.46 -5.31 -12.72
N LEU A 133 -2.87 -5.37 -13.98
CA LEU A 133 -3.30 -6.64 -14.63
C LEU A 133 -2.13 -7.48 -15.14
N ILE A 134 -0.95 -6.87 -15.31
CA ILE A 134 0.27 -7.54 -15.79
C ILE A 134 1.32 -7.45 -14.69
N GLY A 135 1.81 -8.58 -14.22
CA GLY A 135 2.79 -8.58 -13.14
C GLY A 135 3.19 -9.97 -12.66
N ASN A 136 4.00 -9.98 -11.62
CA ASN A 136 4.51 -11.19 -11.00
C ASN A 136 4.59 -11.03 -9.48
N PHE A 137 4.55 -12.14 -8.76
CA PHE A 137 4.97 -12.19 -7.35
C PHE A 137 6.49 -12.36 -7.30
N TYR A 138 7.21 -11.27 -7.02
CA TYR A 138 8.66 -11.26 -6.96
C TYR A 138 9.17 -10.58 -5.69
N GLN A 139 9.66 -11.40 -4.75
CA GLN A 139 10.11 -10.90 -3.45
C GLN A 139 11.45 -10.17 -3.57
N PRO A 140 11.59 -8.94 -3.03
CA PRO A 140 12.88 -8.29 -2.92
C PRO A 140 13.80 -9.08 -1.98
N LYS A 141 15.08 -9.16 -2.32
CA LYS A 141 16.11 -9.72 -1.44
C LYS A 141 16.30 -8.88 -0.18
N LEU A 142 16.07 -7.56 -0.30
CA LEU A 142 16.17 -6.62 0.80
C LEU A 142 15.18 -5.47 0.60
N VAL A 143 14.51 -5.07 1.69
CA VAL A 143 13.74 -3.82 1.78
C VAL A 143 14.39 -2.93 2.81
N ILE A 144 14.70 -1.69 2.43
CA ILE A 144 15.35 -0.71 3.30
C ILE A 144 14.37 0.43 3.57
N CYS A 145 13.77 0.44 4.76
CA CYS A 145 12.88 1.51 5.22
C CYS A 145 13.67 2.56 6.00
N ASP A 146 13.95 3.70 5.38
CA ASP A 146 14.59 4.85 6.04
C ASP A 146 13.56 5.96 6.22
N ILE A 147 13.34 6.35 7.47
CA ILE A 147 12.40 7.42 7.83
C ILE A 147 12.84 8.81 7.35
N SER A 148 14.10 8.99 6.97
CA SER A 148 14.60 10.28 6.45
C SER A 148 13.90 10.68 5.14
N PHE A 149 13.51 9.69 4.31
CA PHE A 149 12.72 9.94 3.10
C PHE A 149 11.34 10.52 3.39
N LEU A 150 10.74 10.15 4.53
CA LEU A 150 9.38 10.58 4.89
C LEU A 150 9.29 12.08 5.19
N LYS A 151 10.41 12.71 5.55
CA LYS A 151 10.44 14.14 5.90
C LYS A 151 10.10 15.07 4.72
N SER A 152 10.21 14.58 3.49
CA SER A 152 9.88 15.33 2.28
C SER A 152 8.42 15.20 1.85
N LEU A 153 7.65 14.33 2.52
CA LEU A 153 6.26 14.04 2.17
C LEU A 153 5.31 15.12 2.68
N SER A 154 4.26 15.37 1.92
CA SER A 154 3.13 16.18 2.37
C SER A 154 2.37 15.47 3.50
N LYS A 155 1.68 16.24 4.35
CA LYS A 155 0.81 15.68 5.40
C LYS A 155 -0.21 14.69 4.84
N ARG A 156 -0.72 14.95 3.63
CA ARG A 156 -1.69 14.08 2.95
C ARG A 156 -1.10 12.71 2.59
N GLU A 157 0.17 12.67 2.18
CA GLU A 157 0.88 11.42 1.91
C GLU A 157 1.23 10.64 3.19
N ILE A 158 1.53 11.35 4.28
CA ILE A 158 1.71 10.72 5.60
C ILE A 158 0.41 10.05 6.06
N ILE A 159 -0.73 10.75 5.94
CA ILE A 159 -2.05 10.19 6.28
C ILE A 159 -2.36 8.98 5.38
N CYS A 160 -1.98 9.04 4.10
CA CYS A 160 -2.17 7.92 3.17
C CYS A 160 -1.47 6.64 3.66
N GLY A 161 -0.23 6.73 4.10
CA GLY A 161 0.46 5.57 4.68
C GLY A 161 -0.07 5.18 6.06
N TYR A 162 -0.49 6.16 6.87
CA TYR A 162 -1.08 5.90 8.18
C TYR A 162 -2.39 5.10 8.09
N ALA A 163 -3.17 5.29 7.04
CA ALA A 163 -4.38 4.51 6.79
C ALA A 163 -4.11 2.99 6.76
N GLU A 164 -3.02 2.58 6.12
CA GLU A 164 -2.60 1.18 6.07
C GLU A 164 -2.06 0.68 7.43
N ILE A 165 -1.34 1.52 8.17
CA ILE A 165 -0.90 1.19 9.54
C ILE A 165 -2.12 0.94 10.43
N LEU A 166 -3.12 1.82 10.37
CA LEU A 166 -4.39 1.67 11.09
C LEU A 166 -5.09 0.38 10.68
N LYS A 167 -5.24 0.12 9.39
CA LYS A 167 -5.84 -1.11 8.87
C LYS A 167 -5.14 -2.36 9.44
N HIS A 168 -3.81 -2.40 9.40
CA HIS A 168 -3.04 -3.53 9.94
C HIS A 168 -3.31 -3.77 11.42
N SER A 169 -3.42 -2.71 12.23
CA SER A 169 -3.75 -2.84 13.64
C SER A 169 -5.17 -3.38 13.86
N LEU A 170 -6.13 -2.90 13.09
CA LEU A 170 -7.54 -3.30 13.20
C LEU A 170 -7.77 -4.78 12.85
N ILE A 171 -7.04 -5.32 11.88
CA ILE A 171 -7.22 -6.70 11.44
C ILE A 171 -6.42 -7.73 12.25
N ALA A 172 -5.39 -7.31 13.02
CA ALA A 172 -4.44 -8.27 13.56
C ALA A 172 -4.03 -8.06 15.03
N ASP A 173 -4.09 -6.82 15.55
CA ASP A 173 -3.41 -6.53 16.82
C ASP A 173 -4.05 -5.37 17.60
N LYS A 174 -4.82 -5.72 18.65
CA LYS A 174 -5.49 -4.76 19.53
C LYS A 174 -4.49 -3.89 20.33
N GLU A 175 -3.37 -4.45 20.76
CA GLU A 175 -2.35 -3.71 21.50
C GLU A 175 -1.66 -2.69 20.59
N PHE A 176 -1.43 -3.06 19.34
CA PHE A 176 -0.92 -2.11 18.35
C PHE A 176 -1.94 -1.00 18.07
N PHE A 177 -3.24 -1.31 17.96
CA PHE A 177 -4.27 -0.28 17.86
C PHE A 177 -4.26 0.67 19.06
N ASN A 178 -4.16 0.14 20.29
CA ASN A 178 -4.07 0.96 21.50
C ASN A 178 -2.82 1.87 21.50
N TYR A 179 -1.71 1.36 20.98
CA TYR A 179 -0.49 2.16 20.80
C TYR A 179 -0.71 3.31 19.80
N LEU A 180 -1.34 3.02 18.65
CA LEU A 180 -1.66 4.05 17.64
C LEU A 180 -2.60 5.11 18.23
N TYR A 181 -3.65 4.67 18.93
CA TYR A 181 -4.63 5.55 19.58
C TYR A 181 -3.97 6.59 20.50
N LYS A 182 -3.02 6.15 21.33
CA LYS A 182 -2.30 7.02 22.28
C LYS A 182 -1.26 7.92 21.61
N ASN A 183 -0.68 7.52 20.48
CA ASN A 183 0.53 8.16 19.92
C ASN A 183 0.34 8.75 18.53
N VAL A 184 -0.87 8.83 18.01
CA VAL A 184 -1.14 9.25 16.61
C VAL A 184 -0.51 10.60 16.28
N SER A 185 -0.57 11.60 17.16
CA SER A 185 0.01 12.92 16.91
C SER A 185 1.53 12.86 16.72
N ASN A 186 2.24 12.04 17.51
CA ASN A 186 3.70 11.85 17.39
C ASN A 186 4.04 11.07 16.10
N ILE A 187 3.24 10.07 15.74
CA ILE A 187 3.41 9.26 14.55
C ILE A 187 3.23 10.13 13.30
N LEU A 188 2.15 10.91 13.21
CA LEU A 188 1.87 11.80 12.08
C LEU A 188 2.88 12.94 11.94
N LYS A 189 3.57 13.32 13.05
CA LYS A 189 4.70 14.25 13.04
C LYS A 189 6.05 13.56 12.79
N LEU A 190 6.05 12.29 12.44
CA LEU A 190 7.25 11.47 12.17
C LEU A 190 8.27 11.46 13.32
N LYS A 191 7.83 11.57 14.58
CA LYS A 191 8.70 11.57 15.73
C LYS A 191 9.19 10.16 16.06
N SER A 192 10.52 9.99 16.19
CA SER A 192 11.14 8.78 16.76
C SER A 192 10.96 8.79 18.29
N PRO A 193 10.75 7.62 18.94
CA PRO A 193 10.68 6.28 18.38
C PRO A 193 9.29 5.86 17.83
N PHE A 194 8.29 6.75 17.91
CA PHE A 194 6.88 6.42 17.64
C PHE A 194 6.63 5.94 16.21
N ILE A 195 7.13 6.68 15.22
CA ILE A 195 6.98 6.29 13.81
C ILE A 195 7.74 5.01 13.48
N ASN A 196 8.92 4.82 14.06
CA ASN A 196 9.72 3.61 13.87
C ASN A 196 8.96 2.36 14.33
N LYS A 197 8.37 2.40 15.54
CA LYS A 197 7.56 1.30 16.07
C LYS A 197 6.32 1.06 15.21
N ALA A 198 5.65 2.13 14.76
CA ALA A 198 4.46 2.01 13.91
C ALA A 198 4.79 1.31 12.57
N ILE A 199 5.86 1.72 11.89
CA ILE A 199 6.31 1.10 10.63
C ILE A 199 6.71 -0.36 10.88
N TYR A 200 7.56 -0.61 11.88
CA TYR A 200 8.03 -1.96 12.20
C TYR A 200 6.88 -2.93 12.45
N THR A 201 5.96 -2.57 13.36
CA THR A 201 4.83 -3.44 13.72
C THR A 201 3.89 -3.67 12.55
N SER A 202 3.62 -2.62 11.75
CA SER A 202 2.80 -2.72 10.55
C SER A 202 3.41 -3.68 9.52
N CYS A 203 4.70 -3.54 9.20
CA CYS A 203 5.42 -4.45 8.32
C CYS A 203 5.46 -5.88 8.86
N TYR A 204 5.64 -6.04 10.17
CA TYR A 204 5.68 -7.36 10.82
C TYR A 204 4.33 -8.10 10.71
N ILE A 205 3.22 -7.38 10.93
CA ILE A 205 1.87 -7.92 10.73
C ILE A 205 1.69 -8.36 9.28
N LYS A 206 2.00 -7.48 8.32
CA LYS A 206 1.85 -7.80 6.90
C LYS A 206 2.74 -8.98 6.49
N LYS A 207 4.00 -9.00 6.94
CA LYS A 207 4.92 -10.12 6.72
C LYS A 207 4.32 -11.44 7.18
N LYS A 208 3.80 -11.53 8.42
CA LYS A 208 3.17 -12.74 8.95
C LYS A 208 1.99 -13.22 8.10
N VAL A 209 1.19 -12.31 7.60
CA VAL A 209 0.05 -12.64 6.73
C VAL A 209 0.54 -13.16 5.38
N VAL A 210 1.52 -12.50 4.78
CA VAL A 210 2.09 -12.87 3.47
C VAL A 210 2.82 -14.21 3.53
N GLU A 211 3.58 -14.48 4.59
CA GLU A 211 4.29 -15.75 4.77
C GLU A 211 3.33 -16.96 4.84
N LYS A 212 2.10 -16.76 5.35
CA LYS A 212 1.08 -17.80 5.41
C LYS A 212 0.27 -17.96 4.12
N ASP A 213 0.21 -16.91 3.30
CA ASP A 213 -0.57 -16.90 2.05
C ASP A 213 0.03 -15.93 1.04
N GLU A 214 1.15 -16.30 0.44
CA GLU A 214 1.87 -15.43 -0.50
C GLU A 214 1.02 -15.02 -1.71
N LYS A 215 0.21 -15.95 -2.24
CA LYS A 215 -0.58 -15.76 -3.48
C LYS A 215 -2.00 -15.24 -3.26
N GLU A 216 -2.35 -14.82 -2.01
CA GLU A 216 -3.66 -14.22 -1.68
C GLU A 216 -4.87 -15.13 -2.02
N LYS A 217 -4.76 -16.39 -1.72
CA LYS A 217 -5.85 -17.35 -1.95
C LYS A 217 -6.87 -17.38 -0.81
N SER A 218 -6.44 -17.10 0.42
CA SER A 218 -7.27 -17.24 1.63
C SER A 218 -6.99 -16.14 2.66
N LEU A 219 -6.07 -16.38 3.60
CA LEU A 219 -5.80 -15.52 4.76
C LEU A 219 -5.39 -14.08 4.37
N ARG A 220 -4.57 -13.92 3.32
CA ARG A 220 -4.07 -12.61 2.89
C ARG A 220 -5.20 -11.65 2.48
N LYS A 221 -6.38 -12.16 2.19
CA LYS A 221 -7.57 -11.35 1.92
C LYS A 221 -7.94 -10.42 3.07
N ILE A 222 -7.57 -10.72 4.35
CA ILE A 222 -7.82 -9.81 5.48
C ILE A 222 -7.20 -8.42 5.27
N LEU A 223 -6.10 -8.35 4.50
CA LEU A 223 -5.46 -7.08 4.13
C LEU A 223 -6.37 -6.17 3.30
N ASN A 224 -7.46 -6.70 2.73
CA ASN A 224 -8.45 -5.95 1.98
C ASN A 224 -9.61 -5.42 2.86
N PHE A 225 -9.47 -5.39 4.19
CA PHE A 225 -10.44 -4.74 5.08
C PHE A 225 -10.65 -3.26 4.67
N GLY A 226 -11.89 -2.88 4.40
CA GLY A 226 -12.26 -1.58 3.88
C GLY A 226 -12.04 -1.38 2.37
N HIS A 227 -11.22 -2.21 1.72
CA HIS A 227 -10.80 -1.99 0.32
C HIS A 227 -11.91 -2.17 -0.71
N THR A 228 -12.89 -3.05 -0.47
CA THR A 228 -14.03 -3.19 -1.41
C THR A 228 -14.80 -1.85 -1.56
N PHE A 229 -14.98 -1.10 -0.47
CA PHE A 229 -15.55 0.24 -0.52
C PHE A 229 -14.55 1.26 -1.07
N ALA A 230 -13.29 1.24 -0.59
CA ALA A 230 -12.25 2.19 -0.99
C ALA A 230 -12.00 2.18 -2.51
N HIS A 231 -11.81 1.02 -3.11
CA HIS A 231 -11.61 0.87 -4.56
C HIS A 231 -12.82 1.36 -5.36
N ALA A 232 -14.04 1.10 -4.87
CA ALA A 232 -15.24 1.62 -5.52
C ALA A 232 -15.33 3.15 -5.44
N TYR A 233 -14.90 3.77 -4.33
CA TYR A 233 -14.82 5.21 -4.19
C TYR A 233 -13.75 5.82 -5.11
N GLU A 234 -12.55 5.25 -5.15
CA GLU A 234 -11.49 5.68 -6.08
C GLU A 234 -11.95 5.59 -7.53
N ALA A 235 -12.55 4.46 -7.93
CA ALA A 235 -13.03 4.23 -9.28
C ALA A 235 -14.17 5.18 -9.66
N SER A 236 -15.11 5.45 -8.74
CA SER A 236 -16.21 6.39 -8.95
C SER A 236 -15.75 7.83 -9.18
N LEU A 237 -14.56 8.18 -8.71
CA LEU A 237 -13.90 9.47 -8.96
C LEU A 237 -12.84 9.39 -10.06
N ASN A 238 -12.83 8.34 -10.88
CA ASN A 238 -11.87 8.10 -11.96
C ASN A 238 -10.41 8.19 -11.46
N TYR A 239 -10.14 7.70 -10.23
CA TYR A 239 -8.82 7.74 -9.60
C TYR A 239 -8.21 9.16 -9.57
N SER A 240 -9.04 10.17 -9.46
CA SER A 240 -8.62 11.57 -9.45
C SER A 240 -7.90 11.94 -8.15
N LYS A 241 -7.11 13.03 -8.19
CA LYS A 241 -6.43 13.58 -7.00
C LYS A 241 -7.38 14.13 -5.92
N LYS A 242 -8.71 14.18 -6.18
CA LYS A 242 -9.71 14.62 -5.19
C LYS A 242 -9.70 13.72 -3.97
N LEU A 243 -9.62 12.41 -4.18
CA LEU A 243 -9.56 11.40 -3.14
C LEU A 243 -8.32 10.52 -3.39
N ASN A 244 -7.32 10.55 -2.50
CA ASN A 244 -6.17 9.67 -2.62
C ASN A 244 -6.46 8.30 -2.01
N HIS A 245 -5.59 7.33 -2.30
CA HIS A 245 -5.77 5.95 -1.84
C HIS A 245 -6.00 5.83 -0.33
N GLY A 246 -5.15 6.46 0.49
CA GLY A 246 -5.29 6.36 1.95
C GLY A 246 -6.57 7.01 2.49
N GLU A 247 -6.99 8.13 1.91
CA GLU A 247 -8.28 8.75 2.25
C GLU A 247 -9.45 7.82 1.87
N ALA A 248 -9.37 7.17 0.71
CA ALA A 248 -10.35 6.18 0.28
C ALA A 248 -10.38 4.96 1.22
N VAL A 249 -9.20 4.47 1.65
CA VAL A 249 -9.09 3.36 2.61
C VAL A 249 -9.72 3.73 3.96
N ILE A 250 -9.49 4.93 4.49
CA ILE A 250 -10.12 5.35 5.74
C ILE A 250 -11.65 5.43 5.59
N LEU A 251 -12.15 6.03 4.51
CA LEU A 251 -13.60 6.03 4.22
C LEU A 251 -14.15 4.62 4.07
N GLY A 252 -13.44 3.74 3.41
CA GLY A 252 -13.81 2.34 3.24
C GLY A 252 -13.83 1.56 4.56
N ILE A 253 -12.88 1.83 5.47
CA ILE A 253 -12.87 1.28 6.83
C ILE A 253 -14.10 1.78 7.60
N ILE A 254 -14.42 3.08 7.55
CA ILE A 254 -15.60 3.65 8.20
C ILE A 254 -16.86 2.97 7.67
N SER A 255 -17.02 2.83 6.35
CA SER A 255 -18.18 2.18 5.75
C SER A 255 -18.27 0.69 6.14
N ALA A 256 -17.15 -0.03 6.15
CA ALA A 256 -17.12 -1.42 6.60
C ALA A 256 -17.51 -1.57 8.08
N LEU A 257 -17.07 -0.64 8.95
CA LEU A 257 -17.42 -0.61 10.37
C LEU A 257 -18.90 -0.30 10.57
N LYS A 258 -19.45 0.72 9.90
CA LYS A 258 -20.87 1.07 9.96
C LYS A 258 -21.73 -0.08 9.44
N PHE A 259 -21.30 -0.75 8.37
CA PHE A 259 -21.98 -1.94 7.90
C PHE A 259 -21.89 -3.09 8.91
N SER A 260 -20.74 -3.27 9.60
CA SER A 260 -20.57 -4.26 10.66
C SER A 260 -21.49 -4.01 11.86
N ILE A 261 -21.72 -2.74 12.25
CA ILE A 261 -22.72 -2.36 13.29
C ILE A 261 -24.13 -2.69 12.83
N LYS A 262 -24.51 -2.29 11.60
CA LYS A 262 -25.83 -2.58 11.04
C LYS A 262 -26.13 -4.09 11.03
N GLU A 263 -25.13 -4.91 10.73
CA GLU A 263 -25.21 -6.36 10.69
C GLU A 263 -25.01 -7.02 12.09
N ARG A 264 -24.89 -6.25 13.15
CA ARG A 264 -24.66 -6.71 14.54
C ARG A 264 -23.41 -7.63 14.66
N ILE A 265 -22.38 -7.35 13.87
CA ILE A 265 -21.13 -8.13 13.82
C ILE A 265 -20.13 -7.59 14.84
N ILE A 266 -19.92 -6.27 14.87
CA ILE A 266 -18.99 -5.61 15.81
C ILE A 266 -19.79 -5.05 17.00
N ASN A 267 -19.18 -5.09 18.20
CA ASN A 267 -19.77 -4.42 19.35
C ASN A 267 -19.59 -2.90 19.26
N PHE A 268 -20.53 -2.16 19.89
CA PHE A 268 -20.54 -0.70 19.81
C PHE A 268 -19.28 -0.06 20.43
N LYS A 269 -18.73 -0.64 21.49
CA LYS A 269 -17.54 -0.10 22.17
C LYS A 269 -16.31 -0.08 21.25
N ASP A 270 -16.03 -1.18 20.56
CA ASP A 270 -14.90 -1.24 19.61
C ASP A 270 -15.15 -0.33 18.40
N TYR A 271 -16.38 -0.33 17.88
CA TYR A 271 -16.78 0.59 16.81
C TYR A 271 -16.52 2.04 17.20
N GLN A 272 -17.08 2.51 18.32
CA GLN A 272 -16.95 3.90 18.76
C GLN A 272 -15.49 4.28 18.97
N LYS A 273 -14.70 3.42 19.61
CA LYS A 273 -13.27 3.66 19.84
C LYS A 273 -12.48 3.86 18.54
N ILE A 274 -12.82 3.12 17.46
CA ILE A 274 -12.15 3.28 16.16
C ILE A 274 -12.59 4.60 15.52
N ILE A 275 -13.87 4.94 15.55
CA ILE A 275 -14.39 6.20 14.99
C ILE A 275 -13.79 7.39 15.73
N ASP A 276 -13.76 7.38 17.06
CA ASP A 276 -13.16 8.45 17.87
C ASP A 276 -11.69 8.67 17.51
N HIS A 277 -10.95 7.58 17.24
CA HIS A 277 -9.57 7.69 16.80
C HIS A 277 -9.44 8.35 15.42
N ILE A 278 -10.27 7.98 14.47
CA ILE A 278 -10.27 8.56 13.12
C ILE A 278 -10.63 10.05 13.17
N ASP A 279 -11.68 10.41 13.91
CA ASP A 279 -12.20 11.78 13.98
C ASP A 279 -11.28 12.71 14.76
N SER A 280 -10.83 12.30 15.95
CA SER A 280 -9.89 13.09 16.77
C SER A 280 -8.56 13.33 16.07
N SER A 281 -8.13 12.40 15.25
CA SER A 281 -6.88 12.50 14.48
C SER A 281 -7.04 13.24 13.16
N ARG A 282 -8.24 13.63 12.77
CA ARG A 282 -8.56 14.33 11.51
C ARG A 282 -8.02 13.61 10.29
N LEU A 283 -8.18 12.29 10.25
CA LEU A 283 -7.59 11.45 9.21
C LEU A 283 -8.31 11.56 7.88
N THR A 284 -9.61 11.86 7.90
CA THR A 284 -10.41 12.00 6.67
C THR A 284 -11.53 13.04 6.82
N LYS A 285 -12.20 13.29 5.69
CA LYS A 285 -13.40 14.09 5.60
C LYS A 285 -14.63 13.18 5.56
N LYS A 286 -15.81 13.74 5.80
CA LYS A 286 -17.07 13.01 5.62
C LYS A 286 -17.20 12.53 4.16
N ILE A 287 -17.78 11.35 3.96
CA ILE A 287 -18.01 10.74 2.64
C ILE A 287 -18.89 11.63 1.75
N THR A 288 -19.84 12.35 2.34
CA THR A 288 -20.77 13.28 1.66
C THR A 288 -20.08 14.48 1.01
N LYS A 289 -18.79 14.74 1.33
CA LYS A 289 -17.95 15.71 0.58
C LYS A 289 -17.52 15.23 -0.81
N TYR A 290 -17.61 13.94 -1.05
CA TYR A 290 -17.15 13.31 -2.30
C TYR A 290 -18.29 12.74 -3.12
N PHE A 291 -19.33 12.25 -2.45
CA PHE A 291 -20.44 11.51 -3.06
C PHE A 291 -21.77 11.93 -2.49
N SER A 292 -22.79 11.76 -3.32
CA SER A 292 -24.20 11.98 -3.01
C SER A 292 -25.01 10.69 -3.24
N LYS A 293 -26.27 10.70 -2.89
CA LYS A 293 -27.21 9.59 -3.11
C LYS A 293 -27.27 9.13 -4.58
N LYS A 294 -27.02 10.05 -5.53
CA LYS A 294 -27.00 9.78 -6.98
C LYS A 294 -25.86 8.82 -7.37
N ASP A 295 -24.76 8.85 -6.61
CA ASP A 295 -23.55 8.05 -6.91
C ASP A 295 -23.69 6.59 -6.46
N THR A 296 -24.73 6.24 -5.71
CA THR A 296 -24.92 4.88 -5.14
C THR A 296 -24.82 3.77 -6.19
N LYS A 297 -25.50 3.94 -7.36
CA LYS A 297 -25.48 2.92 -8.42
C LYS A 297 -24.09 2.74 -9.03
N ASN A 298 -23.37 3.84 -9.21
CA ASN A 298 -22.02 3.82 -9.75
C ASN A 298 -21.04 3.13 -8.80
N ILE A 299 -21.03 3.53 -7.52
CA ILE A 299 -20.21 2.90 -6.47
C ILE A 299 -20.48 1.40 -6.41
N LEU A 300 -21.75 1.00 -6.38
CA LEU A 300 -22.12 -0.41 -6.32
C LEU A 300 -21.66 -1.20 -7.54
N SER A 301 -21.70 -0.61 -8.74
CA SER A 301 -21.20 -1.24 -9.97
C SER A 301 -19.70 -1.55 -9.89
N PHE A 302 -18.90 -0.66 -9.29
CA PHE A 302 -17.48 -0.90 -9.09
C PHE A 302 -17.20 -1.95 -8.01
N MET A 303 -18.01 -2.00 -6.93
CA MET A 303 -17.89 -3.07 -5.92
C MET A 303 -18.12 -4.47 -6.50
N ILE A 304 -18.99 -4.60 -7.48
CA ILE A 304 -19.27 -5.86 -8.19
C ILE A 304 -18.09 -6.25 -9.08
N LYS A 305 -17.54 -5.29 -9.85
CA LYS A 305 -16.45 -5.51 -10.79
C LYS A 305 -15.12 -5.86 -10.12
N ASP A 306 -14.87 -5.35 -8.91
CA ASP A 306 -13.63 -5.59 -8.15
C ASP A 306 -13.43 -7.09 -7.79
N LYS A 307 -14.51 -7.85 -7.79
CA LYS A 307 -14.47 -9.30 -7.49
C LYS A 307 -15.09 -10.08 -8.65
N LYS A 308 -14.27 -10.65 -9.50
CA LYS A 308 -14.55 -11.51 -10.69
C LYS A 308 -15.60 -12.64 -10.51
N ASN A 309 -16.60 -12.45 -9.69
CA ASN A 309 -17.64 -13.42 -9.44
C ASN A 309 -18.90 -13.08 -10.25
N ASN A 310 -19.35 -14.01 -11.06
CA ASN A 310 -20.64 -13.99 -11.79
C ASN A 310 -21.87 -14.13 -10.86
N THR A 311 -21.75 -13.74 -9.60
CA THR A 311 -22.84 -13.82 -8.61
C THR A 311 -23.28 -12.42 -8.20
N ASP A 312 -24.58 -12.24 -7.95
CA ASP A 312 -25.18 -11.00 -7.44
C ASP A 312 -24.74 -10.64 -6.00
N LYS A 313 -23.79 -11.39 -5.45
CA LYS A 313 -23.26 -11.20 -4.09
C LYS A 313 -21.91 -10.52 -4.09
N ILE A 314 -21.72 -9.61 -3.15
CA ILE A 314 -20.46 -8.89 -2.92
C ILE A 314 -19.86 -9.40 -1.61
N ASN A 315 -18.62 -9.91 -1.71
CA ASN A 315 -17.88 -10.35 -0.52
C ASN A 315 -17.24 -9.15 0.18
N LEU A 316 -17.40 -9.07 1.48
CA LEU A 316 -16.80 -8.05 2.33
C LEU A 316 -15.89 -8.67 3.36
N ILE A 317 -14.79 -8.00 3.64
CA ILE A 317 -14.02 -8.23 4.86
C ILE A 317 -14.59 -7.29 5.91
N LEU A 318 -15.09 -7.85 7.01
CA LEU A 318 -15.71 -7.11 8.11
C LEU A 318 -14.95 -7.33 9.40
N LEU A 319 -15.25 -6.56 10.44
CA LEU A 319 -14.57 -6.65 11.72
C LEU A 319 -15.54 -7.11 12.82
N LYS A 320 -15.21 -8.21 13.51
CA LYS A 320 -15.95 -8.70 14.68
C LYS A 320 -15.57 -7.94 15.96
N LYS A 321 -14.29 -7.70 16.12
CA LYS A 321 -13.65 -6.87 17.15
C LYS A 321 -12.27 -6.45 16.67
N ILE A 322 -11.65 -5.48 17.30
CA ILE A 322 -10.27 -5.08 16.97
C ILE A 322 -9.36 -6.31 17.07
N GLY A 323 -8.62 -6.58 15.98
CA GLY A 323 -7.76 -7.76 15.81
C GLY A 323 -8.48 -9.04 15.34
N SER A 324 -9.77 -8.98 14.97
CA SER A 324 -10.56 -10.16 14.61
C SER A 324 -11.41 -9.92 13.36
N PRO A 325 -10.81 -9.97 12.15
CA PRO A 325 -11.53 -9.82 10.91
C PRO A 325 -12.35 -11.07 10.56
N ILE A 326 -13.43 -10.88 9.79
CA ILE A 326 -14.22 -11.94 9.15
C ILE A 326 -13.94 -11.86 7.66
N ILE A 327 -13.53 -12.98 7.07
CA ILE A 327 -13.14 -13.07 5.65
C ILE A 327 -14.35 -13.46 4.80
N ASP A 328 -14.48 -12.83 3.63
CA ASP A 328 -15.36 -13.22 2.52
C ASP A 328 -16.83 -13.44 2.91
N LYS A 329 -17.40 -12.60 3.79
CA LYS A 329 -18.82 -12.65 4.05
C LYS A 329 -19.59 -12.03 2.88
N ALA A 330 -20.39 -12.86 2.19
CA ALA A 330 -21.14 -12.50 1.00
C ALA A 330 -22.46 -11.80 1.35
N TYR A 331 -22.76 -10.72 0.66
CA TYR A 331 -24.00 -9.93 0.84
C TYR A 331 -24.68 -9.64 -0.49
N GLU A 332 -26.00 -9.68 -0.50
CA GLU A 332 -26.83 -9.35 -1.63
C GLU A 332 -26.65 -7.87 -2.03
N LYS A 333 -26.61 -7.60 -3.32
CA LYS A 333 -26.47 -6.28 -3.94
C LYS A 333 -27.48 -5.26 -3.36
N ASN A 334 -28.75 -5.65 -3.25
CA ASN A 334 -29.81 -4.78 -2.74
C ASN A 334 -29.58 -4.33 -1.30
N LYS A 335 -28.99 -5.19 -0.46
CA LYS A 335 -28.66 -4.86 0.93
C LYS A 335 -27.59 -3.78 1.02
N LEU A 336 -26.55 -3.89 0.19
CA LEU A 336 -25.48 -2.89 0.10
C LEU A 336 -25.96 -1.60 -0.55
N GLN A 337 -26.83 -1.69 -1.55
CA GLN A 337 -27.46 -0.50 -2.16
C GLN A 337 -28.25 0.30 -1.13
N THR A 338 -29.08 -0.36 -0.32
CA THR A 338 -29.86 0.27 0.75
C THR A 338 -28.95 0.89 1.82
N PHE A 339 -27.86 0.23 2.16
CA PHE A 339 -26.85 0.77 3.08
C PHE A 339 -26.19 2.02 2.52
N LEU A 340 -25.66 1.98 1.30
CA LEU A 340 -25.01 3.13 0.66
C LEU A 340 -25.94 4.33 0.50
N LYS A 341 -27.21 4.09 0.15
CA LYS A 341 -28.20 5.17 0.06
C LYS A 341 -28.38 5.93 1.38
N LYS A 342 -28.25 5.25 2.52
CA LYS A 342 -28.34 5.88 3.85
C LYS A 342 -27.05 6.62 4.22
N GLU A 343 -25.88 6.05 3.87
CA GLU A 343 -24.57 6.65 4.15
C GLU A 343 -24.27 7.92 3.32
N LEU A 344 -24.90 8.05 2.15
CA LEU A 344 -24.72 9.17 1.21
C LEU A 344 -25.83 10.24 1.33
N VAL A 345 -26.50 10.31 2.46
CA VAL A 345 -27.42 11.39 2.84
C VAL A 345 -26.72 12.25 3.88
N ASP A 346 -26.83 13.57 3.71
CA ASP A 346 -26.32 14.56 4.67
C ASP A 346 -27.13 14.54 5.97
#